data_80f8d4621720199234d6e5b717edd125
#
_entry.id   80f8d4621720199234d6e5b717edd125
#
_cell.length_a   1.000
_cell.length_b   1.000
_cell.length_c   1.000
_cell.angle_alpha   90.00
_cell.angle_beta   90.00
_cell.angle_gamma   90.00
#
_symmetry.space_group_name_H-M   'P 1'
#
loop_
_entity.id
_entity.type
_entity.pdbx_description
1 polymer ?
#
loop_
_entity_poly.entity_id
_entity_poly.type
_entity_poly.pdbx_seq_one_letter_code
_entity_poly.pdbx_strand_id
1 'polypeptide(L)'
;EISACLVGSEMCIRDRLRSVIDIGTLNIIIQRNDITSFLPDLYRTFGELSAEMHSPEPSVDKVLELDSRFHTQIANAAQNPMLATITEYITRLTLPSRLETTRKVLAKGEEEIERFVELHRQLLSVIERRQVDEIAATVQDHYIFWKK
;
A
#
# COMPACT_ATOMS: atom_id res chain seq x y z
N GLU A 1 2.02 15.01 21.98
CA GLU A 1 0.88 15.03 21.03
C GLU A 1 1.40 15.48 19.67
N ILE A 2 1.85 14.53 18.84
CA ILE A 2 2.00 14.77 17.40
C ILE A 2 0.67 14.37 16.77
N SER A 3 -0.34 15.14 17.14
CA SER A 3 -1.66 15.05 16.56
C SER A 3 -1.71 15.94 15.33
N ALA A 4 -2.44 15.48 14.34
CA ALA A 4 -2.81 16.13 13.10
C ALA A 4 -1.76 16.09 11.99
N CYS A 5 -1.94 15.15 11.07
CA CYS A 5 -1.79 15.52 9.68
C CYS A 5 -2.64 16.77 9.48
N LEU A 6 -2.03 17.94 9.35
CA LEU A 6 -2.72 19.15 8.98
C LEU A 6 -3.51 18.88 7.70
N VAL A 7 -4.80 19.01 7.78
CA VAL A 7 -5.73 18.91 6.66
C VAL A 7 -5.42 20.07 5.72
N GLY A 8 -4.66 19.80 4.68
CA GLY A 8 -4.26 20.76 3.67
C GLY A 8 -3.36 20.05 2.66
N SER A 9 -3.25 20.55 1.45
CA SER A 9 -2.62 20.00 0.23
C SER A 9 -1.20 19.42 0.34
N GLU A 10 -0.64 19.26 1.52
CA GLU A 10 0.67 18.68 1.76
C GLU A 10 0.57 17.24 2.26
N MET A 11 1.40 16.36 1.69
CA MET A 11 1.57 14.98 2.14
C MET A 11 1.94 14.94 3.62
N CYS A 12 1.17 14.21 4.43
CA CYS A 12 1.47 14.02 5.84
C CYS A 12 2.92 13.54 6.03
N ILE A 13 3.59 14.03 7.06
CA ILE A 13 4.98 13.62 7.36
C ILE A 13 5.11 12.09 7.41
N ARG A 14 4.10 11.41 7.96
CA ARG A 14 4.07 9.94 8.04
C ARG A 14 3.95 9.29 6.66
N ASP A 15 3.11 9.86 5.77
CA ASP A 15 2.93 9.35 4.41
C ASP A 15 4.18 9.59 3.56
N ARG A 16 4.86 10.72 3.76
CA ARG A 16 6.16 10.97 3.13
C ARG A 16 7.21 9.96 3.56
N LEU A 17 7.30 9.69 4.85
CA LEU A 17 8.24 8.70 5.37
C LEU A 17 7.93 7.31 4.78
N ARG A 18 6.64 6.94 4.75
CA ARG A 18 6.21 5.68 4.17
C ARG A 18 6.56 5.60 2.69
N SER A 19 6.29 6.64 1.90
CA SER A 19 6.62 6.64 0.47
C SER A 19 8.13 6.50 0.20
N VAL A 20 8.97 7.14 0.99
CA VAL A 20 10.44 6.98 0.88
C VAL A 20 10.89 5.55 1.15
N ILE A 21 10.30 4.92 2.17
CA ILE A 21 10.61 3.53 2.52
C ILE A 21 10.11 2.57 1.42
N ASP A 22 8.89 2.76 0.93
CA ASP A 22 8.33 1.90 -0.11
C ASP A 22 9.10 2.04 -1.43
N ILE A 23 9.50 3.25 -1.82
CA ILE A 23 10.37 3.48 -3.00
C ILE A 23 11.70 2.72 -2.84
N GLY A 24 12.36 2.85 -1.69
CA GLY A 24 13.61 2.15 -1.40
C GLY A 24 13.42 0.63 -1.39
N THR A 25 12.35 0.15 -0.78
CA THR A 25 12.00 -1.28 -0.72
C THR A 25 11.78 -1.85 -2.12
N LEU A 26 10.98 -1.20 -2.95
CA LEU A 26 10.72 -1.64 -4.32
C LEU A 26 11.99 -1.65 -5.19
N ASN A 27 12.88 -0.65 -5.04
CA ASN A 27 14.17 -0.65 -5.72
C ASN A 27 15.05 -1.87 -5.35
N ILE A 28 14.98 -2.33 -4.11
CA ILE A 28 15.70 -3.55 -3.68
C ILE A 28 15.05 -4.78 -4.30
N ILE A 29 13.73 -4.90 -4.22
CA ILE A 29 12.97 -6.07 -4.67
C ILE A 29 13.16 -6.33 -6.16
N ILE A 30 13.04 -5.30 -7.00
CA ILE A 30 13.11 -5.49 -8.45
C ILE A 30 14.49 -5.90 -8.97
N GLN A 31 15.54 -5.72 -8.16
CA GLN A 31 16.90 -6.19 -8.46
C GLN A 31 17.12 -7.65 -8.10
N ARG A 32 16.20 -8.28 -7.38
CA ARG A 32 16.29 -9.68 -7.01
C ARG A 32 16.07 -10.59 -8.22
N ASN A 33 16.81 -11.69 -8.27
CA ASN A 33 16.68 -12.69 -9.34
C ASN A 33 15.49 -13.64 -9.12
N ASP A 34 15.00 -13.74 -7.88
CA ASP A 34 13.97 -14.69 -7.44
C ASP A 34 12.60 -14.06 -7.19
N ILE A 35 12.23 -13.03 -7.97
CA ILE A 35 10.92 -12.36 -7.86
C ILE A 35 9.77 -13.37 -7.90
N THR A 36 9.88 -14.41 -8.70
CA THR A 36 8.86 -15.45 -8.82
C THR A 36 8.62 -16.24 -7.54
N SER A 37 9.50 -16.15 -6.54
CA SER A 37 9.35 -16.85 -5.27
C SER A 37 8.27 -16.24 -4.36
N PHE A 38 8.01 -14.94 -4.46
CA PHE A 38 7.07 -14.23 -3.60
C PHE A 38 5.86 -13.61 -4.34
N LEU A 39 5.95 -13.42 -5.65
CA LEU A 39 4.85 -12.84 -6.44
C LEU A 39 3.53 -13.59 -6.30
N PRO A 40 3.46 -14.93 -6.31
CA PRO A 40 2.21 -15.65 -6.18
C PRO A 40 1.47 -15.32 -4.88
N ASP A 41 2.18 -15.14 -3.77
CA ASP A 41 1.59 -14.81 -2.48
C ASP A 41 1.07 -13.36 -2.46
N LEU A 42 1.78 -12.44 -3.10
CA LEU A 42 1.33 -11.06 -3.28
C LEU A 42 0.06 -10.99 -4.13
N TYR A 43 0.01 -11.72 -5.25
CA TYR A 43 -1.18 -11.79 -6.10
C TYR A 43 -2.38 -12.39 -5.38
N ARG A 44 -2.16 -13.41 -4.56
CA ARG A 44 -3.22 -13.99 -3.74
C ARG A 44 -3.78 -12.97 -2.75
N THR A 45 -2.93 -12.27 -1.99
CA THR A 45 -3.37 -11.24 -1.05
C THR A 45 -4.06 -10.07 -1.75
N PHE A 46 -3.57 -9.66 -2.91
CA PHE A 46 -4.22 -8.66 -3.75
C PHE A 46 -5.61 -9.12 -4.22
N GLY A 47 -5.74 -10.38 -4.65
CA GLY A 47 -7.02 -10.96 -5.05
C GLY A 47 -8.03 -10.98 -3.89
N GLU A 48 -7.58 -11.36 -2.68
CA GLU A 48 -8.42 -11.34 -1.48
C GLU A 48 -8.85 -9.90 -1.12
N LEU A 49 -7.93 -8.93 -1.23
CA LEU A 49 -8.22 -7.51 -0.98
C LEU A 49 -9.25 -6.97 -1.98
N SER A 50 -9.03 -7.23 -3.26
CA SER A 50 -9.97 -6.83 -4.31
C SER A 50 -11.35 -7.46 -4.12
N ALA A 51 -11.42 -8.74 -3.79
CA ALA A 51 -12.68 -9.44 -3.53
C ALA A 51 -13.42 -8.87 -2.32
N GLU A 52 -12.71 -8.54 -1.24
CA GLU A 52 -13.30 -7.92 -0.05
C GLU A 52 -13.85 -6.52 -0.36
N MET A 53 -13.10 -5.71 -1.11
CA MET A 53 -13.50 -4.36 -1.52
C MET A 53 -14.78 -4.36 -2.37
N HIS A 54 -15.00 -5.39 -3.21
CA HIS A 54 -16.17 -5.53 -4.07
C HIS A 54 -17.28 -6.41 -3.46
N SER A 55 -17.11 -6.86 -2.21
CA SER A 55 -18.15 -7.64 -1.57
C SER A 55 -19.43 -6.80 -1.34
N PRO A 56 -20.62 -7.41 -1.26
CA PRO A 56 -21.86 -6.70 -0.99
C PRO A 56 -21.84 -5.95 0.37
N GLU A 57 -21.09 -6.49 1.32
CA GLU A 57 -20.93 -5.93 2.67
C GLU A 57 -19.44 -5.95 3.07
N PRO A 58 -18.63 -5.01 2.54
CA PRO A 58 -17.19 -5.01 2.79
C PRO A 58 -16.88 -4.66 4.24
N SER A 59 -16.06 -5.47 4.87
CA SER A 59 -15.57 -5.24 6.23
C SER A 59 -14.36 -4.30 6.24
N VAL A 60 -14.48 -3.13 6.85
CA VAL A 60 -13.39 -2.17 7.01
C VAL A 60 -12.17 -2.82 7.68
N ASP A 61 -12.39 -3.61 8.73
CA ASP A 61 -11.31 -4.28 9.47
C ASP A 61 -10.60 -5.32 8.59
N LYS A 62 -11.36 -6.05 7.79
CA LYS A 62 -10.80 -7.03 6.85
C LYS A 62 -10.01 -6.38 5.72
N VAL A 63 -10.51 -5.28 5.17
CA VAL A 63 -9.78 -4.49 4.17
C VAL A 63 -8.46 -3.99 4.75
N LEU A 64 -8.45 -3.43 5.96
CA LEU A 64 -7.24 -2.95 6.63
C LEU A 64 -6.24 -4.07 6.92
N GLU A 65 -6.72 -5.24 7.33
CA GLU A 65 -5.88 -6.43 7.53
C GLU A 65 -5.19 -6.84 6.23
N LEU A 66 -5.96 -6.96 5.14
CA LEU A 66 -5.47 -7.39 3.83
C LEU A 66 -4.51 -6.37 3.21
N ASP A 67 -4.81 -5.08 3.31
CA ASP A 67 -3.94 -3.99 2.88
C ASP A 67 -2.62 -3.99 3.68
N SER A 68 -2.68 -4.17 4.99
CA SER A 68 -1.49 -4.29 5.85
C SER A 68 -0.66 -5.51 5.48
N ARG A 69 -1.29 -6.65 5.24
CA ARG A 69 -0.63 -7.90 4.82
C ARG A 69 0.07 -7.73 3.48
N PHE A 70 -0.57 -7.09 2.51
CA PHE A 70 0.01 -6.81 1.20
C PHE A 70 1.31 -5.99 1.32
N HIS A 71 1.28 -4.87 2.03
CA HIS A 71 2.47 -4.02 2.21
C HIS A 71 3.56 -4.70 3.05
N THR A 72 3.20 -5.50 4.06
CA THR A 72 4.16 -6.29 4.85
C THR A 72 4.84 -7.36 4.01
N GLN A 73 4.11 -8.02 3.11
CA GLN A 73 4.70 -9.00 2.19
C GLN A 73 5.71 -8.34 1.25
N ILE A 74 5.41 -7.14 0.73
CA ILE A 74 6.37 -6.35 -0.07
C ILE A 74 7.63 -6.05 0.77
N ALA A 75 7.49 -5.57 1.99
CA ALA A 75 8.62 -5.27 2.86
C ALA A 75 9.48 -6.51 3.15
N ASN A 76 8.85 -7.65 3.42
CA ASN A 76 9.53 -8.92 3.67
C ASN A 76 10.26 -9.44 2.42
N ALA A 77 9.70 -9.18 1.22
CA ALA A 77 10.32 -9.55 -0.04
C ALA A 77 11.67 -8.85 -0.27
N ALA A 78 11.93 -7.71 0.36
CA ALA A 78 13.24 -7.06 0.32
C ALA A 78 14.34 -7.84 1.07
N GLN A 79 13.98 -8.86 1.86
CA GLN A 79 14.90 -9.65 2.71
C GLN A 79 15.80 -8.79 3.61
N ASN A 80 15.25 -7.67 4.05
CA ASN A 80 15.91 -6.75 4.97
C ASN A 80 15.06 -6.60 6.25
N PRO A 81 15.48 -7.23 7.36
CA PRO A 81 14.71 -7.20 8.61
C PRO A 81 14.47 -5.78 9.16
N MET A 82 15.38 -4.85 8.91
CA MET A 82 15.21 -3.45 9.34
C MET A 82 14.08 -2.78 8.57
N LEU A 83 14.01 -2.97 7.25
CA LEU A 83 12.91 -2.45 6.43
C LEU A 83 11.57 -3.05 6.85
N ALA A 84 11.52 -4.36 7.10
CA ALA A 84 10.32 -5.02 7.60
C ALA A 84 9.84 -4.42 8.93
N THR A 85 10.74 -4.24 9.89
CA THR A 85 10.44 -3.65 11.21
C THR A 85 9.94 -2.20 11.09
N ILE A 86 10.61 -1.38 10.26
CA ILE A 86 10.21 0.02 10.05
C ILE A 86 8.85 0.09 9.36
N THR A 87 8.61 -0.75 8.36
CA THR A 87 7.31 -0.82 7.66
C THR A 87 6.19 -1.20 8.62
N GLU A 88 6.40 -2.19 9.47
CA GLU A 88 5.41 -2.59 10.48
C GLU A 88 5.11 -1.44 11.45
N TYR A 89 6.15 -0.75 11.94
CA TYR A 89 5.99 0.38 12.85
C TYR A 89 5.18 1.53 12.21
N ILE A 90 5.50 1.89 10.97
CA ILE A 90 4.78 2.94 10.24
C ILE A 90 3.34 2.52 9.94
N THR A 91 3.11 1.25 9.61
CA THR A 91 1.77 0.70 9.38
C THR A 91 0.89 0.87 10.62
N ARG A 92 1.44 0.64 11.81
CA ARG A 92 0.74 0.89 13.09
C ARG A 92 0.49 2.37 13.34
N LEU A 93 1.47 3.24 13.09
CA LEU A 93 1.33 4.69 13.27
C LEU A 93 0.29 5.32 12.34
N THR A 94 0.12 4.76 11.15
CA THR A 94 -0.81 5.27 10.14
C THR A 94 -2.21 4.64 10.23
N LEU A 95 -2.42 3.69 11.13
CA LEU A 95 -3.69 2.97 11.25
C LEU A 95 -4.92 3.90 11.39
N PRO A 96 -4.92 4.95 12.22
CA PRO A 96 -6.09 5.83 12.33
C PRO A 96 -6.45 6.54 11.02
N SER A 97 -5.46 7.04 10.27
CA SER A 97 -5.68 7.69 8.98
C SER A 97 -6.13 6.68 7.91
N ARG A 98 -5.57 5.49 7.91
CA ARG A 98 -5.97 4.42 6.99
C ARG A 98 -7.39 3.93 7.25
N LEU A 99 -7.80 3.82 8.53
CA LEU A 99 -9.16 3.49 8.93
C LEU A 99 -10.17 4.51 8.38
N GLU A 100 -9.90 5.80 8.60
CA GLU A 100 -10.74 6.87 8.08
C GLU A 100 -10.84 6.84 6.56
N THR A 101 -9.73 6.64 5.91
CA THR A 101 -9.62 6.56 4.45
C THR A 101 -10.39 5.38 3.88
N THR A 102 -10.21 4.18 4.43
CA THR A 102 -10.94 2.98 4.01
C THR A 102 -12.45 3.19 4.11
N ARG A 103 -12.92 3.78 5.21
CA ARG A 103 -14.34 4.14 5.38
C ARG A 103 -14.82 5.09 4.29
N LYS A 104 -14.04 6.13 3.97
CA LYS A 104 -14.39 7.09 2.91
C LYS A 104 -14.46 6.44 1.54
N VAL A 105 -13.50 5.58 1.20
CA VAL A 105 -13.49 4.86 -0.08
C VAL A 105 -14.73 3.99 -0.22
N LEU A 106 -15.02 3.17 0.78
CA LEU A 106 -16.20 2.30 0.77
C LEU A 106 -17.52 3.09 0.72
N ALA A 107 -17.58 4.25 1.35
CA ALA A 107 -18.76 5.12 1.35
C ALA A 107 -18.98 5.85 0.02
N LYS A 108 -17.92 6.11 -0.75
CA LYS A 108 -18.02 6.80 -2.06
C LYS A 108 -18.47 5.90 -3.20
N GLY A 109 -18.34 4.58 -3.05
CA GLY A 109 -18.85 3.59 -3.98
C GLY A 109 -17.83 3.11 -5.01
N GLU A 110 -18.34 2.47 -6.07
CA GLU A 110 -17.59 1.64 -7.02
C GLU A 110 -16.38 2.33 -7.65
N GLU A 111 -16.50 3.57 -8.08
CA GLU A 111 -15.42 4.30 -8.75
C GLU A 111 -14.18 4.44 -7.86
N GLU A 112 -14.37 4.77 -6.58
CA GLU A 112 -13.26 4.91 -5.63
C GLU A 112 -12.72 3.55 -5.19
N ILE A 113 -13.55 2.52 -5.14
CA ILE A 113 -13.14 1.14 -4.88
C ILE A 113 -12.23 0.65 -6.01
N GLU A 114 -12.66 0.80 -7.27
CA GLU A 114 -11.83 0.43 -8.43
C GLU A 114 -10.50 1.18 -8.45
N ARG A 115 -10.52 2.45 -8.12
CA ARG A 115 -9.30 3.26 -8.06
C ARG A 115 -8.35 2.78 -6.96
N PHE A 116 -8.87 2.42 -5.79
CA PHE A 116 -8.08 1.82 -4.71
C PHE A 116 -7.42 0.51 -5.17
N VAL A 117 -8.20 -0.37 -5.77
CA VAL A 117 -7.72 -1.67 -6.26
C VAL A 117 -6.68 -1.48 -7.37
N GLU A 118 -6.89 -0.54 -8.29
CA GLU A 118 -5.95 -0.24 -9.37
C GLU A 118 -4.59 0.25 -8.87
N LEU A 119 -4.55 1.07 -7.83
CA LEU A 119 -3.30 1.52 -7.22
C LEU A 119 -2.46 0.36 -6.67
N HIS A 120 -3.09 -0.64 -6.08
CA HIS A 120 -2.41 -1.86 -5.62
C HIS A 120 -1.95 -2.73 -6.79
N ARG A 121 -2.76 -2.82 -7.85
CA ARG A 121 -2.38 -3.53 -9.09
C ARG A 121 -1.16 -2.91 -9.75
N GLN A 122 -1.04 -1.59 -9.74
CA GLN A 122 0.12 -0.88 -10.30
C GLN A 122 1.40 -1.20 -9.53
N LEU A 123 1.36 -1.30 -8.20
CA LEU A 123 2.50 -1.75 -7.40
C LEU A 123 2.97 -3.16 -7.81
N LEU A 124 2.04 -4.10 -7.99
CA LEU A 124 2.36 -5.45 -8.48
C LEU A 124 2.97 -5.42 -9.88
N SER A 125 2.41 -4.63 -10.79
CA SER A 125 2.90 -4.48 -12.17
C SER A 125 4.34 -3.95 -12.21
N VAL A 126 4.64 -2.94 -11.40
CA VAL A 126 6.00 -2.37 -11.30
C VAL A 126 7.00 -3.42 -10.83
N ILE A 127 6.65 -4.24 -9.83
CA ILE A 127 7.50 -5.33 -9.34
C ILE A 127 7.70 -6.39 -10.43
N GLU A 128 6.62 -6.91 -10.98
CA GLU A 128 6.64 -8.01 -11.96
C GLU A 128 7.41 -7.64 -13.22
N ARG A 129 7.20 -6.42 -13.73
CA ARG A 129 7.84 -5.92 -14.96
C ARG A 129 9.19 -5.26 -14.71
N ARG A 130 9.63 -5.16 -13.46
CA ARG A 130 10.90 -4.51 -13.07
C ARG A 130 11.02 -3.07 -13.60
N GLN A 131 9.96 -2.29 -13.52
CA GLN A 131 9.88 -0.93 -14.05
C GLN A 131 10.49 0.08 -13.07
N VAL A 132 11.83 0.15 -13.03
CA VAL A 132 12.59 1.02 -12.11
C VAL A 132 12.13 2.48 -12.19
N ASP A 133 11.94 2.98 -13.42
CA ASP A 133 11.63 4.40 -13.67
C ASP A 133 10.21 4.77 -13.22
N GLU A 134 9.34 3.80 -13.01
CA GLU A 134 7.95 4.01 -12.60
C GLU A 134 7.73 3.89 -11.09
N ILE A 135 8.71 3.38 -10.33
CA ILE A 135 8.55 3.14 -8.88
C ILE A 135 8.11 4.40 -8.14
N ALA A 136 8.82 5.51 -8.34
CA ALA A 136 8.56 6.73 -7.58
C ALA A 136 7.17 7.29 -7.86
N ALA A 137 6.76 7.35 -9.14
CA ALA A 137 5.44 7.82 -9.53
C ALA A 137 4.33 6.92 -8.98
N THR A 138 4.47 5.60 -9.14
CA THR A 138 3.48 4.62 -8.66
C THR A 138 3.30 4.69 -7.14
N VAL A 139 4.38 4.79 -6.38
CA VAL A 139 4.30 4.93 -4.92
C VAL A 139 3.66 6.27 -4.53
N GLN A 140 4.02 7.36 -5.21
CA GLN A 140 3.44 8.67 -4.94
C GLN A 140 1.93 8.67 -5.22
N ASP A 141 1.49 8.12 -6.34
CA ASP A 141 0.07 8.02 -6.69
C ASP A 141 -0.70 7.19 -5.66
N HIS A 142 -0.10 6.10 -5.17
CA HIS A 142 -0.67 5.27 -4.11
C HIS A 142 -0.93 6.05 -2.83
N TYR A 143 -0.10 7.05 -2.47
CA TYR A 143 -0.27 7.86 -1.26
C TYR A 143 -1.02 9.19 -1.48
N ILE A 144 -0.97 9.78 -2.67
CA ILE A 144 -1.71 11.01 -2.99
C ILE A 144 -3.21 10.74 -3.12
N PHE A 145 -3.59 9.56 -3.54
CA PHE A 145 -5.00 9.16 -3.66
C PHE A 145 -5.81 9.47 -2.39
N TRP A 146 -5.21 9.30 -1.24
CA TRP A 146 -5.84 9.47 0.06
C TRP A 146 -6.16 10.92 0.45
N LYS A 147 -5.82 11.90 -0.40
CA LYS A 147 -5.91 13.33 -0.09
C LYS A 147 -7.03 14.08 -0.81
N LYS A 148 -7.68 13.41 -1.73
CA LYS A 148 -8.82 13.97 -2.45
C LYS A 148 -10.12 13.53 -1.81
#